data_84d3ad80a20608ffa97b36bb4a371728
#
_entry.id   84d3ad80a20608ffa97b36bb4a371728
#
_cell.length_a   1.000
_cell.length_b   1.000
_cell.length_c   1.000
_cell.angle_alpha   90.00
_cell.angle_beta   90.00
_cell.angle_gamma   90.00
#
_symmetry.space_group_name_H-M   'P 1'
#
loop_
_entity.id
_entity.type
_entity.pdbx_description
1 polymer ?
#
loop_
_entity_poly.entity_id
_entity_poly.type
_entity_poly.pdbx_seq_one_letter_code
_entity_poly.pdbx_strand_id
1 'polypeptide(L)'
;RSAKGADLLNRIMSVVKTYGHKHLFLFDCNIYFYEHIRQYIDIDSKLLSTITVSPLKTDEINGAVMDRHRSGGVSFLWKGKPEKDLKQREQNQLFKKLTSKSDGNVGFSFYMWLANISSIDGSVLDLKKMESLELPNVLLPDWNLMLLQILLHKQIDFNQLCTVYHTESSERINTTLQSLVRSGIVLNSNNIFEISPYALPYLIKYLRKHQLIN
;
A
#
# COMPACT_ATOMS: atom_id res chain seq x y z
N ARG A 1 -12.62 -21.71 4.79
CA ARG A 1 -11.26 -21.14 4.80
C ARG A 1 -11.01 -20.20 5.99
N SER A 2 -12.03 -19.52 6.45
CA SER A 2 -11.90 -18.54 7.55
C SER A 2 -12.15 -19.12 8.94
N ALA A 3 -12.68 -20.32 9.09
CA ALA A 3 -13.09 -20.86 10.39
C ALA A 3 -11.94 -20.87 11.40
N LYS A 4 -10.77 -21.41 11.05
CA LYS A 4 -9.61 -21.44 11.95
C LYS A 4 -9.08 -20.06 12.28
N GLY A 5 -9.06 -19.14 11.31
CA GLY A 5 -8.63 -17.74 11.51
C GLY A 5 -9.62 -16.98 12.38
N ALA A 6 -10.91 -17.16 12.15
CA ALA A 6 -11.97 -16.58 12.95
C ALA A 6 -11.95 -17.10 14.40
N ASP A 7 -11.71 -18.40 14.59
CA ASP A 7 -11.55 -19.00 15.92
C ASP A 7 -10.36 -18.42 16.67
N LEU A 8 -9.22 -18.27 15.99
CA LEU A 8 -8.03 -17.63 16.59
C LEU A 8 -8.32 -16.21 17.03
N LEU A 9 -8.94 -15.40 16.16
CA LEU A 9 -9.32 -14.04 16.49
C LEU A 9 -10.31 -13.99 17.66
N ASN A 10 -11.30 -14.86 17.68
CA ASN A 10 -12.24 -14.94 18.78
C ASN A 10 -11.56 -15.31 20.11
N ARG A 11 -10.55 -16.18 20.09
CA ARG A 11 -9.73 -16.50 21.28
C ARG A 11 -8.93 -15.30 21.74
N ILE A 12 -8.29 -14.57 20.80
CA ILE A 12 -7.57 -13.32 21.11
C ILE A 12 -8.53 -12.32 21.75
N MET A 13 -9.70 -12.10 21.17
CA MET A 13 -10.71 -11.18 21.72
C MET A 13 -11.24 -11.64 23.08
N SER A 14 -11.31 -12.91 23.35
CA SER A 14 -11.63 -13.45 24.69
C SER A 14 -10.58 -13.08 25.72
N VAL A 15 -9.29 -13.16 25.35
CA VAL A 15 -8.18 -12.72 26.21
C VAL A 15 -8.30 -11.22 26.49
N VAL A 16 -8.55 -10.41 25.45
CA VAL A 16 -8.75 -8.95 25.60
C VAL A 16 -9.90 -8.67 26.57
N LYS A 17 -11.04 -9.33 26.40
CA LYS A 17 -12.20 -9.18 27.28
C LYS A 17 -11.86 -9.56 28.75
N THR A 18 -11.11 -10.63 28.94
CA THR A 18 -10.76 -11.13 30.29
C THR A 18 -9.78 -10.21 31.00
N TYR A 19 -8.80 -9.68 30.31
CA TYR A 19 -7.67 -8.96 30.90
C TYR A 19 -7.66 -7.45 30.61
N GLY A 20 -8.60 -6.95 29.77
CA GLY A 20 -8.67 -5.54 29.37
C GLY A 20 -8.85 -4.55 30.52
N HIS A 21 -9.35 -5.00 31.69
CA HIS A 21 -9.43 -4.17 32.89
C HIS A 21 -8.07 -3.92 33.57
N LYS A 22 -7.04 -4.71 33.25
CA LYS A 22 -5.67 -4.60 33.81
C LYS A 22 -4.62 -4.24 32.78
N HIS A 23 -4.90 -4.47 31.48
CA HIS A 23 -3.93 -4.31 30.41
C HIS A 23 -4.53 -3.53 29.25
N LEU A 24 -3.72 -2.66 28.65
CA LEU A 24 -4.04 -2.03 27.38
C LEU A 24 -3.57 -2.97 26.26
N PHE A 25 -4.49 -3.35 25.37
CA PHE A 25 -4.19 -4.09 24.16
C PHE A 25 -4.26 -3.15 22.96
N LEU A 26 -3.18 -3.06 22.20
CA LEU A 26 -3.09 -2.28 20.96
C LEU A 26 -2.90 -3.23 19.80
N PHE A 27 -3.79 -3.16 18.81
CA PHE A 27 -3.73 -3.94 17.58
C PHE A 27 -3.46 -3.00 16.41
N ASP A 28 -2.40 -3.28 15.66
CA ASP A 28 -2.13 -2.65 14.37
C ASP A 28 -2.41 -3.63 13.24
N CYS A 29 -3.18 -3.20 12.28
CA CYS A 29 -3.43 -4.00 11.09
C CYS A 29 -3.67 -3.14 9.84
N ASN A 30 -3.45 -3.77 8.69
CA ASN A 30 -3.78 -3.20 7.40
C ASN A 30 -5.30 -2.95 7.29
N ILE A 31 -5.70 -1.78 6.78
CA ILE A 31 -7.12 -1.41 6.63
C ILE A 31 -7.91 -2.44 5.79
N TYR A 32 -7.32 -3.00 4.74
CA TYR A 32 -7.99 -3.99 3.88
C TYR A 32 -8.23 -5.31 4.61
N PHE A 33 -7.29 -5.72 5.46
CA PHE A 33 -7.47 -6.88 6.33
C PHE A 33 -8.54 -6.62 7.39
N TYR A 34 -8.55 -5.43 7.99
CA TYR A 34 -9.58 -5.05 8.96
C TYR A 34 -10.98 -5.07 8.33
N GLU A 35 -11.15 -4.44 7.16
CA GLU A 35 -12.41 -4.46 6.41
C GLU A 35 -12.84 -5.88 6.01
N HIS A 36 -11.87 -6.73 5.67
CA HIS A 36 -12.15 -8.14 5.37
C HIS A 36 -12.64 -8.91 6.61
N ILE A 37 -11.99 -8.74 7.77
CA ILE A 37 -12.39 -9.41 9.00
C ILE A 37 -13.78 -8.98 9.45
N ARG A 38 -14.12 -7.71 9.34
CA ARG A 38 -15.45 -7.17 9.74
C ARG A 38 -16.62 -7.87 9.05
N GLN A 39 -16.40 -8.47 7.89
CA GLN A 39 -17.43 -9.24 7.19
C GLN A 39 -17.77 -10.57 7.88
N TYR A 40 -16.86 -11.08 8.70
CA TYR A 40 -16.99 -12.41 9.34
C TYR A 40 -17.10 -12.34 10.85
N ILE A 41 -16.61 -11.29 11.46
CA ILE A 41 -16.53 -11.13 12.91
C ILE A 41 -16.96 -9.72 13.26
N ASP A 42 -17.86 -9.58 14.22
CA ASP A 42 -18.16 -8.28 14.82
C ASP A 42 -17.01 -7.87 15.75
N ILE A 43 -15.92 -7.39 15.13
CA ILE A 43 -14.70 -6.96 15.84
C ILE A 43 -14.89 -5.62 16.53
N ASP A 44 -15.70 -4.74 15.96
CA ASP A 44 -15.91 -3.38 16.48
C ASP A 44 -16.54 -3.37 17.86
N SER A 45 -17.49 -4.28 18.10
CA SER A 45 -18.13 -4.42 19.42
C SER A 45 -17.19 -4.95 20.52
N LYS A 46 -16.05 -5.50 20.12
CA LYS A 46 -15.06 -6.12 21.02
C LYS A 46 -13.88 -5.19 21.34
N LEU A 47 -13.77 -4.07 20.64
CA LEU A 47 -12.73 -3.07 20.83
C LEU A 47 -13.28 -1.85 21.56
N LEU A 48 -12.48 -1.27 22.43
CA LEU A 48 -12.82 -0.02 23.11
C LEU A 48 -12.91 1.15 22.12
N SER A 49 -11.99 1.20 21.17
CA SER A 49 -11.92 2.24 20.16
C SER A 49 -11.15 1.73 18.94
N THR A 50 -11.52 2.22 17.78
CA THR A 50 -10.82 1.99 16.52
C THR A 50 -10.34 3.32 15.97
N ILE A 51 -9.04 3.41 15.68
CA ILE A 51 -8.42 4.59 15.09
C ILE A 51 -8.03 4.24 13.67
N THR A 52 -8.63 4.92 12.70
CA THR A 52 -8.27 4.80 11.29
C THR A 52 -7.37 5.96 10.90
N VAL A 53 -6.17 5.65 10.39
CA VAL A 53 -5.26 6.66 9.84
C VAL A 53 -5.76 7.03 8.45
N SER A 54 -6.26 8.25 8.31
CA SER A 54 -6.77 8.78 7.04
C SER A 54 -5.64 9.11 6.07
N PRO A 55 -5.88 9.01 4.75
CA PRO A 55 -4.95 9.51 3.74
C PRO A 55 -4.62 10.98 3.97
N LEU A 56 -3.36 11.36 3.74
CA LEU A 56 -2.92 12.74 3.87
C LEU A 56 -3.50 13.63 2.77
N LYS A 57 -3.82 14.87 3.14
CA LYS A 57 -4.25 15.92 2.20
C LYS A 57 -3.04 16.47 1.41
N THR A 58 -3.34 17.21 0.36
CA THR A 58 -2.32 17.79 -0.53
C THR A 58 -1.31 18.66 0.24
N ASP A 59 -1.76 19.47 1.18
CA ASP A 59 -0.89 20.35 1.95
C ASP A 59 -0.01 19.57 2.93
N GLU A 60 -0.52 18.49 3.49
CA GLU A 60 0.24 17.60 4.38
C GLU A 60 1.30 16.82 3.60
N ILE A 61 0.96 16.30 2.40
CA ILE A 61 1.93 15.67 1.49
C ILE A 61 2.99 16.67 1.04
N ASN A 62 2.58 17.92 0.70
CA ASN A 62 3.52 18.98 0.36
C ASN A 62 4.49 19.23 1.52
N GLY A 63 3.98 19.45 2.73
CA GLY A 63 4.80 19.64 3.93
C GLY A 63 5.79 18.50 4.11
N ALA A 64 5.31 17.26 4.15
CA ALA A 64 6.15 16.08 4.37
C ALA A 64 7.26 15.92 3.32
N VAL A 65 6.93 16.09 2.03
CA VAL A 65 7.91 15.98 0.94
C VAL A 65 8.91 17.12 1.00
N MET A 66 8.46 18.35 1.19
CA MET A 66 9.31 19.53 1.21
C MET A 66 10.25 19.58 2.41
N ASP A 67 9.78 19.19 3.59
CA ASP A 67 10.62 19.14 4.79
C ASP A 67 11.74 18.10 4.63
N ARG A 68 11.41 16.94 4.08
CA ARG A 68 12.40 15.90 3.77
C ARG A 68 13.40 16.38 2.70
N HIS A 69 12.90 17.05 1.67
CA HIS A 69 13.71 17.60 0.59
C HIS A 69 14.68 18.66 1.10
N ARG A 70 14.18 19.61 1.88
CA ARG A 70 15.00 20.69 2.48
C ARG A 70 16.03 20.16 3.48
N SER A 71 15.68 19.16 4.27
CA SER A 71 16.63 18.52 5.20
C SER A 71 17.80 17.86 4.48
N GLY A 72 17.63 17.46 3.22
CA GLY A 72 18.70 16.94 2.36
C GLY A 72 19.57 18.00 1.72
N GLY A 73 19.30 19.30 1.91
CA GLY A 73 20.06 20.41 1.33
C GLY A 73 19.98 20.50 -0.20
N VAL A 74 18.95 19.89 -0.80
CA VAL A 74 18.75 19.87 -2.25
C VAL A 74 17.62 20.82 -2.67
N SER A 75 17.64 21.27 -3.91
CA SER A 75 16.57 22.03 -4.56
C SER A 75 16.08 21.27 -5.79
N PHE A 76 14.94 21.67 -6.34
CA PHE A 76 14.43 20.99 -7.53
C PHE A 76 14.02 21.96 -8.65
N LEU A 77 14.02 21.44 -9.85
CA LEU A 77 13.42 22.04 -11.03
C LEU A 77 12.12 21.30 -11.36
N TRP A 78 11.09 22.02 -11.71
CA TRP A 78 9.87 21.46 -12.26
C TRP A 78 9.45 22.16 -13.53
N LYS A 79 9.41 21.44 -14.63
CA LYS A 79 9.18 21.99 -15.97
C LYS A 79 10.21 23.09 -16.33
N GLY A 80 11.47 22.87 -15.94
CA GLY A 80 12.57 23.79 -16.17
C GLY A 80 12.57 25.04 -15.28
N LYS A 81 11.67 25.15 -14.30
CA LYS A 81 11.63 26.27 -13.34
C LYS A 81 12.17 25.85 -11.99
N PRO A 82 13.10 26.63 -11.39
CA PRO A 82 13.54 26.40 -10.02
C PRO A 82 12.38 26.48 -9.01
N GLU A 83 12.47 25.70 -7.93
CA GLU A 83 11.50 25.67 -6.82
C GLU A 83 11.10 27.06 -6.33
N LYS A 84 12.11 27.94 -6.14
CA LYS A 84 11.91 29.31 -5.65
C LYS A 84 11.11 30.21 -6.60
N ASP A 85 11.08 29.88 -7.89
CA ASP A 85 10.41 30.66 -8.93
C ASP A 85 9.02 30.07 -9.26
N LEU A 86 8.64 28.96 -8.62
CA LEU A 86 7.34 28.37 -8.77
C LEU A 86 6.26 29.22 -8.09
N LYS A 87 5.26 29.62 -8.86
CA LYS A 87 4.09 30.27 -8.30
C LYS A 87 3.32 29.26 -7.43
N GLN A 88 2.63 29.75 -6.40
CA GLN A 88 1.81 28.91 -5.50
C GLN A 88 0.85 27.98 -6.27
N ARG A 89 0.28 28.46 -7.36
CA ARG A 89 -0.60 27.65 -8.23
C ARG A 89 0.13 26.48 -8.89
N GLU A 90 1.38 26.68 -9.32
CA GLU A 90 2.20 25.65 -9.97
C GLU A 90 2.63 24.60 -8.94
N GLN A 91 3.05 25.04 -7.77
CA GLN A 91 3.36 24.16 -6.65
C GLN A 91 2.15 23.32 -6.23
N ASN A 92 0.98 23.94 -6.07
CA ASN A 92 -0.25 23.23 -5.76
C ASN A 92 -0.63 22.22 -6.84
N GLN A 93 -0.39 22.52 -8.12
CA GLN A 93 -0.62 21.54 -9.20
C GLN A 93 0.29 20.33 -9.09
N LEU A 94 1.57 20.53 -8.76
CA LEU A 94 2.55 19.46 -8.60
C LEU A 94 2.11 18.52 -7.46
N PHE A 95 1.85 19.08 -6.27
CA PHE A 95 1.49 18.29 -5.09
C PHE A 95 0.08 17.70 -5.18
N LYS A 96 -0.87 18.37 -5.82
CA LYS A 96 -2.20 17.79 -6.09
C LYS A 96 -2.10 16.55 -6.99
N LYS A 97 -1.22 16.57 -8.00
CA LYS A 97 -0.96 15.38 -8.82
C LYS A 97 -0.32 14.27 -7.99
N LEU A 98 0.67 14.61 -7.17
CA LEU A 98 1.35 13.65 -6.31
C LEU A 98 0.35 12.98 -5.36
N THR A 99 -0.45 13.78 -4.64
CA THR A 99 -1.49 13.29 -3.71
C THR A 99 -2.53 12.42 -4.41
N SER A 100 -3.04 12.86 -5.56
CA SER A 100 -4.04 12.10 -6.32
C SER A 100 -3.52 10.75 -6.82
N LYS A 101 -2.22 10.66 -7.14
CA LYS A 101 -1.61 9.41 -7.61
C LYS A 101 -1.22 8.48 -6.47
N SER A 102 -0.80 9.05 -5.34
CA SER A 102 -0.43 8.30 -4.13
C SER A 102 -1.63 7.93 -3.26
N ASP A 103 -2.83 8.40 -3.62
CA ASP A 103 -4.04 8.26 -2.80
C ASP A 103 -3.83 8.76 -1.36
N GLY A 104 -3.03 9.82 -1.19
CA GLY A 104 -2.68 10.39 0.11
C GLY A 104 -1.74 9.53 0.97
N ASN A 105 -1.17 8.46 0.42
CA ASN A 105 -0.19 7.64 1.12
C ASN A 105 1.18 8.32 1.09
N VAL A 106 1.72 8.68 2.26
CA VAL A 106 2.98 9.41 2.39
C VAL A 106 4.18 8.61 1.86
N GLY A 107 4.27 7.33 2.18
CA GLY A 107 5.36 6.46 1.71
C GLY A 107 5.37 6.36 0.19
N PHE A 108 4.20 6.17 -0.39
CA PHE A 108 4.06 6.14 -1.85
C PHE A 108 4.30 7.50 -2.49
N SER A 109 3.95 8.61 -1.82
CA SER A 109 4.27 9.95 -2.29
C SER A 109 5.78 10.17 -2.38
N PHE A 110 6.54 9.77 -1.37
CA PHE A 110 8.01 9.81 -1.42
C PHE A 110 8.56 8.94 -2.54
N TYR A 111 8.02 7.75 -2.68
CA TYR A 111 8.45 6.83 -3.73
C TYR A 111 8.23 7.44 -5.11
N MET A 112 7.04 7.98 -5.37
CA MET A 112 6.73 8.67 -6.62
C MET A 112 7.59 9.91 -6.83
N TRP A 113 7.88 10.65 -5.78
CA TRP A 113 8.77 11.80 -5.86
C TRP A 113 10.15 11.38 -6.37
N LEU A 114 10.75 10.38 -5.74
CA LEU A 114 12.06 9.86 -6.13
C LEU A 114 12.06 9.26 -7.55
N ALA A 115 11.03 8.51 -7.91
CA ALA A 115 10.91 7.88 -9.24
C ALA A 115 10.74 8.89 -10.38
N ASN A 116 10.30 10.11 -10.07
CA ASN A 116 10.13 11.17 -11.06
C ASN A 116 11.37 12.10 -11.17
N ILE A 117 12.44 11.81 -10.47
CA ILE A 117 13.73 12.49 -10.67
C ILE A 117 14.31 12.00 -12.00
N SER A 118 14.53 12.94 -12.95
CA SER A 118 15.11 12.64 -14.25
C SER A 118 16.61 12.71 -14.27
N SER A 119 17.14 13.69 -13.55
CA SER A 119 18.59 13.92 -13.42
C SER A 119 18.90 14.61 -12.10
N ILE A 120 20.15 14.48 -11.69
CA ILE A 120 20.70 15.15 -10.51
C ILE A 120 21.95 15.88 -10.96
N ASP A 121 21.95 17.20 -10.77
CA ASP A 121 23.12 18.04 -11.02
C ASP A 121 23.51 18.76 -9.73
N GLY A 122 24.59 18.28 -9.09
CA GLY A 122 24.98 18.73 -7.76
C GLY A 122 23.88 18.57 -6.73
N SER A 123 23.35 19.68 -6.23
CA SER A 123 22.24 19.73 -5.27
C SER A 123 20.88 20.02 -5.92
N VAL A 124 20.78 19.98 -7.23
CA VAL A 124 19.54 20.27 -7.97
C VAL A 124 18.98 19.00 -8.59
N LEU A 125 17.73 18.71 -8.29
CA LEU A 125 16.98 17.59 -8.85
C LEU A 125 16.07 18.09 -9.96
N ASP A 126 16.11 17.47 -11.14
CA ASP A 126 15.14 17.77 -12.19
C ASP A 126 13.98 16.78 -12.14
N LEU A 127 12.76 17.29 -11.98
CA LEU A 127 11.56 16.48 -11.90
C LEU A 127 10.86 16.37 -13.26
N LYS A 128 10.69 15.15 -13.72
CA LYS A 128 9.85 14.85 -14.89
C LYS A 128 8.40 15.22 -14.63
N LYS A 129 7.63 15.28 -15.73
CA LYS A 129 6.18 15.27 -15.65
C LYS A 129 5.76 13.93 -15.03
N MET A 130 5.07 14.00 -13.88
CA MET A 130 4.56 12.80 -13.22
C MET A 130 3.66 12.00 -14.16
N GLU A 131 4.18 10.87 -14.63
CA GLU A 131 3.44 9.92 -15.44
C GLU A 131 2.67 8.96 -14.54
N SER A 132 1.52 8.48 -15.00
CA SER A 132 0.82 7.40 -14.33
C SER A 132 1.39 6.07 -14.79
N LEU A 133 1.78 5.23 -13.86
CA LEU A 133 1.89 3.81 -14.16
C LEU A 133 0.46 3.28 -14.36
N GLU A 134 0.22 2.64 -15.47
CA GLU A 134 -1.04 1.94 -15.70
C GLU A 134 -0.76 0.44 -15.54
N LEU A 135 -1.47 -0.20 -14.63
CA LEU A 135 -1.48 -1.66 -14.62
C LEU A 135 -2.14 -2.16 -15.91
N PRO A 136 -1.72 -3.31 -16.44
CA PRO A 136 -2.41 -3.94 -17.55
C PRO A 136 -3.92 -3.98 -17.28
N ASN A 137 -4.74 -3.57 -18.27
CA ASN A 137 -6.18 -3.51 -18.11
C ASN A 137 -6.83 -4.88 -17.86
N VAL A 138 -6.11 -5.95 -18.09
CA VAL A 138 -6.56 -7.33 -17.92
C VAL A 138 -5.56 -8.07 -17.04
N LEU A 139 -5.89 -8.18 -15.77
CA LEU A 139 -5.26 -9.16 -14.91
C LEU A 139 -5.99 -10.49 -15.07
N LEU A 140 -5.24 -11.58 -15.17
CA LEU A 140 -5.83 -12.91 -15.22
C LEU A 140 -6.63 -13.16 -13.92
N PRO A 141 -7.79 -13.86 -13.98
CA PRO A 141 -8.59 -14.11 -12.78
C PRO A 141 -7.80 -14.76 -11.63
N ASP A 142 -6.91 -15.68 -11.93
CA ASP A 142 -6.03 -16.34 -10.96
C ASP A 142 -5.09 -15.35 -10.26
N TRP A 143 -4.68 -14.28 -10.95
CA TRP A 143 -3.86 -13.22 -10.39
C TRP A 143 -4.61 -12.39 -9.36
N ASN A 144 -5.89 -12.11 -9.60
CA ASN A 144 -6.72 -11.28 -8.72
C ASN A 144 -6.80 -11.86 -7.31
N LEU A 145 -7.04 -13.16 -7.21
CA LEU A 145 -7.11 -13.83 -5.92
C LEU A 145 -5.75 -13.86 -5.22
N MET A 146 -4.68 -14.11 -5.97
CA MET A 146 -3.33 -14.14 -5.40
C MET A 146 -2.88 -12.75 -4.93
N LEU A 147 -3.12 -11.71 -5.72
CA LEU A 147 -2.83 -10.33 -5.35
C LEU A 147 -3.65 -9.90 -4.14
N LEU A 148 -4.93 -10.30 -4.05
CA LEU A 148 -5.74 -10.06 -2.88
C LEU A 148 -5.14 -10.72 -1.62
N GLN A 149 -4.69 -11.98 -1.71
CA GLN A 149 -4.07 -12.65 -0.56
C GLN A 149 -2.78 -11.95 -0.13
N ILE A 150 -1.90 -11.60 -1.09
CA ILE A 150 -0.66 -10.89 -0.77
C ILE A 150 -0.97 -9.51 -0.14
N LEU A 151 -1.99 -8.80 -0.65
CA LEU A 151 -2.42 -7.51 -0.09
C LEU A 151 -2.92 -7.64 1.35
N LEU A 152 -3.77 -8.64 1.63
CA LEU A 152 -4.34 -8.87 2.96
C LEU A 152 -3.29 -9.25 4.00
N HIS A 153 -2.33 -10.07 3.60
CA HIS A 153 -1.23 -10.51 4.48
C HIS A 153 -0.10 -9.49 4.60
N LYS A 154 -0.05 -8.49 3.70
CA LYS A 154 1.02 -7.51 3.57
C LYS A 154 2.35 -8.14 3.11
N GLN A 155 2.79 -9.18 3.79
CA GLN A 155 3.93 -10.02 3.46
C GLN A 155 3.55 -11.48 3.66
N ILE A 156 3.86 -12.34 2.71
CA ILE A 156 3.50 -13.76 2.75
C ILE A 156 4.61 -14.60 2.14
N ASP A 157 4.92 -15.73 2.74
CA ASP A 157 5.85 -16.69 2.15
C ASP A 157 5.16 -17.73 1.26
N PHE A 158 5.96 -18.49 0.50
CA PHE A 158 5.43 -19.49 -0.43
C PHE A 158 4.64 -20.60 0.28
N ASN A 159 5.08 -21.05 1.46
CA ASN A 159 4.40 -22.12 2.18
C ASN A 159 3.03 -21.65 2.72
N GLN A 160 2.97 -20.41 3.17
CA GLN A 160 1.72 -19.78 3.57
C GLN A 160 0.76 -19.66 2.39
N LEU A 161 1.24 -19.26 1.20
CA LEU A 161 0.42 -19.26 -0.02
C LEU A 161 -0.09 -20.66 -0.36
N CYS A 162 0.75 -21.69 -0.31
CA CYS A 162 0.32 -23.07 -0.52
C CYS A 162 -0.73 -23.50 0.50
N THR A 163 -0.62 -23.04 1.75
CA THR A 163 -1.65 -23.31 2.78
C THR A 163 -2.98 -22.65 2.46
N VAL A 164 -2.95 -21.40 1.94
CA VAL A 164 -4.16 -20.69 1.51
C VAL A 164 -4.81 -21.38 0.31
N TYR A 165 -3.99 -21.81 -0.65
CA TYR A 165 -4.41 -22.44 -1.91
C TYR A 165 -4.34 -23.99 -1.87
N HIS A 166 -4.69 -24.58 -0.74
CA HIS A 166 -4.54 -26.03 -0.47
C HIS A 166 -5.17 -26.97 -1.52
N THR A 167 -6.07 -26.46 -2.38
CA THR A 167 -6.70 -27.21 -3.48
C THR A 167 -5.95 -27.10 -4.81
N GLU A 168 -4.93 -26.22 -4.89
CA GLU A 168 -4.13 -26.02 -6.10
C GLU A 168 -2.76 -26.70 -5.96
N SER A 169 -2.17 -27.07 -7.09
CA SER A 169 -0.81 -27.60 -7.08
C SER A 169 0.19 -26.48 -6.75
N SER A 170 1.22 -26.81 -5.98
CA SER A 170 2.31 -25.88 -5.66
C SER A 170 3.02 -25.35 -6.91
N GLU A 171 3.06 -26.13 -7.97
CA GLU A 171 3.62 -25.73 -9.27
C GLU A 171 2.80 -24.61 -9.93
N ARG A 172 1.47 -24.70 -9.92
CA ARG A 172 0.59 -23.65 -10.45
C ARG A 172 0.72 -22.36 -9.63
N ILE A 173 0.73 -22.48 -8.29
CA ILE A 173 0.95 -21.34 -7.39
C ILE A 173 2.27 -20.66 -7.71
N ASN A 174 3.36 -21.45 -7.84
CA ASN A 174 4.68 -20.93 -8.17
C ASN A 174 4.70 -20.23 -9.54
N THR A 175 4.12 -20.84 -10.57
CA THR A 175 4.07 -20.27 -11.92
C THR A 175 3.35 -18.93 -11.93
N THR A 176 2.21 -18.82 -11.26
CA THR A 176 1.45 -17.58 -11.13
C THR A 176 2.25 -16.52 -10.37
N LEU A 177 2.86 -16.91 -9.26
CA LEU A 177 3.66 -16.02 -8.42
C LEU A 177 4.89 -15.49 -9.16
N GLN A 178 5.62 -16.35 -9.88
CA GLN A 178 6.75 -15.93 -10.71
C GLN A 178 6.34 -14.98 -11.84
N SER A 179 5.16 -15.16 -12.41
CA SER A 179 4.62 -14.23 -13.41
C SER A 179 4.32 -12.87 -12.81
N LEU A 180 3.78 -12.81 -11.60
CA LEU A 180 3.54 -11.57 -10.85
C LEU A 180 4.85 -10.88 -10.46
N VAL A 181 5.87 -11.62 -10.09
CA VAL A 181 7.21 -11.07 -9.78
C VAL A 181 7.86 -10.51 -11.05
N ARG A 182 7.82 -11.24 -12.15
CA ARG A 182 8.37 -10.77 -13.45
C ARG A 182 7.66 -9.52 -13.96
N SER A 183 6.38 -9.38 -13.71
CA SER A 183 5.62 -8.17 -14.07
C SER A 183 5.95 -6.95 -13.21
N GLY A 184 6.69 -7.11 -12.09
CA GLY A 184 7.01 -6.05 -11.15
C GLY A 184 5.84 -5.64 -10.24
N ILE A 185 4.70 -6.36 -10.29
CA ILE A 185 3.55 -6.11 -9.41
C ILE A 185 3.83 -6.63 -8.00
N VAL A 186 4.53 -7.75 -7.91
CA VAL A 186 4.95 -8.38 -6.66
C VAL A 186 6.47 -8.32 -6.55
N LEU A 187 6.97 -7.96 -5.38
CA LEU A 187 8.38 -8.06 -5.02
C LEU A 187 8.63 -9.38 -4.29
N ASN A 188 9.81 -9.95 -4.53
CA ASN A 188 10.30 -11.11 -3.80
C ASN A 188 11.59 -10.74 -3.07
N SER A 189 11.58 -10.81 -1.76
CA SER A 189 12.75 -10.59 -0.90
C SER A 189 12.93 -11.80 0.02
N ASN A 190 13.93 -12.64 -0.25
CA ASN A 190 14.20 -13.83 0.54
C ASN A 190 12.98 -14.77 0.71
N ASN A 191 12.28 -15.05 -0.38
CA ASN A 191 11.07 -15.88 -0.42
C ASN A 191 9.86 -15.28 0.33
N ILE A 192 9.92 -14.01 0.68
CA ILE A 192 8.79 -13.22 1.18
C ILE A 192 8.27 -12.36 0.03
N PHE A 193 6.99 -12.46 -0.22
CA PHE A 193 6.29 -11.79 -1.32
C PHE A 193 5.43 -10.67 -0.78
N GLU A 194 5.54 -9.51 -1.41
CA GLU A 194 4.75 -8.32 -1.06
C GLU A 194 4.34 -7.57 -2.33
N ILE A 195 3.26 -6.80 -2.25
CA ILE A 195 2.88 -5.94 -3.37
C ILE A 195 3.92 -4.82 -3.53
N SER A 196 4.39 -4.64 -4.75
CA SER A 196 5.27 -3.53 -5.08
C SER A 196 4.64 -2.20 -4.66
N PRO A 197 5.35 -1.34 -3.92
CA PRO A 197 4.85 -0.02 -3.55
C PRO A 197 4.39 0.81 -4.75
N TYR A 198 4.96 0.60 -5.92
CA TYR A 198 4.54 1.26 -7.17
C TYR A 198 3.20 0.74 -7.68
N ALA A 199 2.96 -0.55 -7.58
CA ALA A 199 1.75 -1.19 -8.07
C ALA A 199 0.56 -1.01 -7.10
N LEU A 200 0.84 -0.82 -5.80
CA LEU A 200 -0.16 -0.86 -4.74
C LEU A 200 -1.36 0.07 -4.98
N PRO A 201 -1.23 1.38 -5.28
CA PRO A 201 -2.39 2.26 -5.44
C PRO A 201 -3.24 1.90 -6.66
N TYR A 202 -2.60 1.40 -7.72
CA TYR A 202 -3.31 0.97 -8.94
C TYR A 202 -4.02 -0.36 -8.70
N LEU A 203 -3.37 -1.28 -7.97
CA LEU A 203 -3.97 -2.53 -7.56
C LEU A 203 -5.21 -2.31 -6.69
N ILE A 204 -5.12 -1.41 -5.72
CA ILE A 204 -6.27 -1.06 -4.85
C ILE A 204 -7.44 -0.54 -5.70
N LYS A 205 -7.18 0.40 -6.61
CA LYS A 205 -8.22 0.91 -7.53
C LYS A 205 -8.80 -0.19 -8.40
N TYR A 206 -7.96 -1.09 -8.89
CA TYR A 206 -8.37 -2.25 -9.67
C TYR A 206 -9.25 -3.19 -8.86
N LEU A 207 -8.81 -3.59 -7.67
CA LEU A 207 -9.55 -4.51 -6.80
C LEU A 207 -10.90 -3.92 -6.33
N ARG A 208 -10.96 -2.61 -6.04
CA ARG A 208 -12.21 -1.90 -5.73
C ARG A 208 -13.17 -1.91 -6.92
N LYS A 209 -12.68 -1.61 -8.13
CA LYS A 209 -13.48 -1.64 -9.36
C LYS A 209 -14.11 -3.02 -9.59
N HIS A 210 -13.41 -4.08 -9.22
CA HIS A 210 -13.89 -5.47 -9.33
C HIS A 210 -14.57 -5.99 -8.07
N GLN A 211 -14.87 -5.11 -7.09
CA GLN A 211 -15.59 -5.44 -5.84
C GLN A 211 -14.91 -6.55 -5.02
N LEU A 212 -13.59 -6.68 -5.11
CA LEU A 212 -12.79 -7.64 -4.35
C LEU A 212 -12.36 -7.08 -2.98
N ILE A 213 -12.35 -5.76 -2.85
CA ILE A 213 -12.16 -4.99 -1.60
C ILE A 213 -13.11 -3.79 -1.59
N ASN A 214 -13.41 -3.28 -0.41
CA ASN A 214 -14.23 -2.07 -0.21
C ASN A 214 -13.40 -0.78 -0.37
#